data_448026a715d8d8955846930e80750768
#
_entry.id   448026a715d8d8955846930e80750768
#
_cell.length_a   1.000
_cell.length_b   1.000
_cell.length_c   1.000
_cell.angle_alpha   90.00
_cell.angle_beta   90.00
_cell.angle_gamma   90.00
#
_symmetry.space_group_name_H-M   'P 1'
#
loop_
_entity.id
_entity.type
_entity.pdbx_description
1 polymer ?
#
loop_
_entity_poly.entity_id
_entity_poly.type
_entity_poly.pdbx_seq_one_letter_code
_entity_poly.pdbx_strand_id
1 'polypeptide(L)'
;MDRRHFLSTAALGSAAAFSTFGVLGISRGLGAAAAETVSRSASEIASGTDFQPLRPNPKAPVTQLTHGPKYHWGAYYDQLHFDPTDRLVTGLEVDFHHRSPEPTDRIKVGLIDLEDKNRWTPIGSSVAWNWQQGPMFQWIPGREKFEDAEVVWNDRDGDRFYAHVYCPATGKYRELPHAAYVLAPNGEYALFPDFARLNDTRPGYGYCGVPDKNANVAAPDDAGIWKMDLRTGETKLLFSFRDVADMVPEGGYSKGAKHWFNHILIAPDSKRFLFLHRWRGEDEIKPNWAGWKTRLMTANADGSDLYVLNPYNMTSHLVWRDPTHIIAFAHRPTHGNRFYVFEDKTQNTAPVGADIMKVDGHVSYLPFTDQKWILNDTYPDRERYQHPFLFHLPTEMKIPLGDFYLGKDFKGEWRCDLHPRASRDGRKVLVDSAHDGGRQIYMIDLTEYDELLRGK
;
A
#
# COMPACT_ATOMS: atom_id res chain seq x y z
N MET A 1 -37.82 -34.03 -17.55
CA MET A 1 -38.92 -34.23 -16.59
C MET A 1 -38.66 -33.28 -15.46
N ASP A 2 -39.12 -32.12 -15.55
CA ASP A 2 -40.39 -31.42 -15.38
C ASP A 2 -40.68 -31.16 -13.91
N ARG A 3 -40.62 -29.88 -13.55
CA ARG A 3 -41.64 -28.93 -13.05
C ARG A 3 -42.01 -29.00 -11.57
N ARG A 4 -41.75 -27.90 -10.90
CA ARG A 4 -42.69 -26.77 -10.58
C ARG A 4 -43.46 -26.86 -9.23
N HIS A 5 -43.37 -25.73 -8.53
CA HIS A 5 -44.37 -25.04 -7.71
C HIS A 5 -44.81 -25.64 -6.38
N PHE A 6 -44.71 -24.81 -5.33
CA PHE A 6 -45.95 -24.23 -4.73
C PHE A 6 -45.63 -23.00 -3.87
N LEU A 7 -46.32 -21.93 -4.17
CA LEU A 7 -46.57 -20.74 -3.39
C LEU A 7 -47.75 -21.02 -2.45
N SER A 8 -47.82 -20.33 -1.28
CA SER A 8 -48.97 -19.56 -0.76
C SER A 8 -48.88 -19.42 0.76
N THR A 9 -48.79 -18.20 1.27
CA THR A 9 -49.83 -17.27 1.79
C THR A 9 -50.66 -17.71 2.96
N ALA A 10 -50.63 -16.91 4.04
CA ALA A 10 -51.69 -16.31 4.85
C ALA A 10 -51.11 -15.81 6.18
N ALA A 11 -51.06 -14.59 6.60
CA ALA A 11 -51.94 -13.45 6.80
C ALA A 11 -52.97 -13.64 7.98
N LEU A 12 -53.13 -12.55 8.76
CA LEU A 12 -54.14 -12.21 9.78
C LEU A 12 -53.75 -12.64 11.22
N GLY A 13 -53.81 -11.82 12.26
CA GLY A 13 -54.37 -10.48 12.46
C GLY A 13 -54.82 -10.35 13.91
N SER A 14 -54.99 -9.12 14.37
CA SER A 14 -55.79 -8.65 15.55
C SER A 14 -55.02 -8.55 16.86
N ALA A 15 -54.84 -7.43 17.39
CA ALA A 15 -55.59 -6.24 17.83
C ALA A 15 -55.84 -6.21 19.38
N ALA A 16 -55.30 -5.16 19.96
CA ALA A 16 -55.82 -4.27 20.98
C ALA A 16 -56.31 -4.82 22.36
N ALA A 17 -55.75 -4.22 23.40
CA ALA A 17 -56.59 -3.68 24.48
C ALA A 17 -55.84 -2.61 25.29
N PHE A 18 -56.46 -1.48 25.41
CA PHE A 18 -56.18 -0.32 26.26
C PHE A 18 -56.39 -0.65 27.76
N SER A 19 -55.58 -0.06 28.64
CA SER A 19 -56.08 0.43 29.93
C SER A 19 -55.20 1.58 30.43
N THR A 20 -55.81 2.71 30.54
CA THR A 20 -55.43 3.96 31.21
C THR A 20 -55.45 3.80 32.72
N PHE A 21 -54.48 4.33 33.42
CA PHE A 21 -54.61 5.02 34.71
C PHE A 21 -53.43 5.99 34.91
N GLY A 22 -53.56 7.06 35.30
CA GLY A 22 -53.48 8.41 35.42
C GLY A 22 -52.61 8.89 36.59
N VAL A 23 -51.86 9.95 36.27
CA VAL A 23 -51.59 11.20 37.00
C VAL A 23 -50.90 11.13 38.36
N LEU A 24 -49.70 11.63 38.45
CA LEU A 24 -49.34 12.87 39.15
C LEU A 24 -47.86 13.17 39.04
N GLY A 25 -47.53 14.41 38.65
CA GLY A 25 -46.26 14.88 38.24
C GLY A 25 -45.29 15.23 39.38
N ILE A 26 -44.02 15.26 39.00
CA ILE A 26 -43.03 16.21 39.49
C ILE A 26 -42.05 16.48 38.33
N SER A 27 -42.03 17.73 37.90
CA SER A 27 -41.08 18.31 36.95
C SER A 27 -39.68 18.36 37.52
N ARG A 28 -38.71 17.73 36.89
CA ARG A 28 -37.33 18.18 36.88
C ARG A 28 -36.75 17.92 35.50
N GLY A 29 -36.39 19.00 34.82
CA GLY A 29 -35.82 18.99 33.49
C GLY A 29 -34.49 18.22 33.45
N LEU A 30 -34.38 17.31 32.50
CA LEU A 30 -33.15 16.83 31.95
C LEU A 30 -33.27 17.11 30.45
N GLY A 31 -32.49 18.08 30.01
CA GLY A 31 -32.37 18.45 28.61
C GLY A 31 -31.94 17.24 27.79
N ALA A 32 -32.76 16.88 26.82
CA ALA A 32 -32.36 16.00 25.73
C ALA A 32 -31.27 16.78 24.92
N ALA A 33 -30.03 16.36 25.07
CA ALA A 33 -28.98 16.71 24.12
C ALA A 33 -29.33 16.04 22.80
N ALA A 34 -29.99 16.79 21.92
CA ALA A 34 -30.04 16.46 20.49
C ALA A 34 -28.61 16.36 20.01
N ALA A 35 -28.19 15.20 19.54
CA ALA A 35 -26.97 15.05 18.77
C ALA A 35 -27.19 15.80 17.47
N GLU A 36 -26.80 17.07 17.42
CA GLU A 36 -26.58 17.80 16.18
C GLU A 36 -25.40 17.14 15.46
N THR A 37 -25.70 16.35 14.46
CA THR A 37 -24.78 16.00 13.40
C THR A 37 -24.48 17.28 12.64
N VAL A 38 -23.46 18.02 13.09
CA VAL A 38 -22.93 19.17 12.38
C VAL A 38 -22.27 18.63 11.12
N SER A 39 -22.97 18.70 10.00
CA SER A 39 -22.35 18.59 8.69
C SER A 39 -21.47 19.84 8.50
N ARG A 40 -20.17 19.70 8.75
CA ARG A 40 -19.23 20.76 8.43
C ARG A 40 -19.24 20.99 6.93
N SER A 41 -19.40 22.23 6.50
CA SER A 41 -19.33 22.63 5.09
C SER A 41 -17.91 22.38 4.54
N ALA A 42 -17.76 22.18 3.24
CA ALA A 42 -16.46 22.02 2.59
C ALA A 42 -15.48 23.18 2.87
N SER A 43 -15.99 24.39 3.17
CA SER A 43 -15.21 25.55 3.57
C SER A 43 -14.68 25.48 5.02
N GLU A 44 -15.33 24.72 5.91
CA GLU A 44 -14.85 24.50 7.29
C GLU A 44 -13.79 23.40 7.37
N ILE A 45 -13.77 22.47 6.40
CA ILE A 45 -12.72 21.46 6.26
C ILE A 45 -11.41 22.10 5.80
N ALA A 46 -11.48 23.17 4.99
CA ALA A 46 -10.32 23.95 4.51
C ALA A 46 -9.75 24.94 5.54
N SER A 47 -10.40 25.16 6.69
CA SER A 47 -9.96 26.09 7.73
C SER A 47 -9.04 25.49 8.80
N GLY A 48 -8.54 24.27 8.61
CA GLY A 48 -7.47 23.70 9.44
C GLY A 48 -6.16 24.46 9.19
N THR A 49 -5.66 25.11 10.24
CA THR A 49 -4.48 25.98 10.21
C THR A 49 -3.13 25.26 10.00
N ASP A 50 -3.13 23.97 9.66
CA ASP A 50 -1.94 23.13 9.57
C ASP A 50 -1.67 22.66 8.12
N PHE A 51 -1.66 23.62 7.18
CA PHE A 51 -1.13 23.38 5.84
C PHE A 51 -0.08 24.44 5.50
N GLN A 52 0.86 24.08 4.62
CA GLN A 52 1.86 24.97 4.06
C GLN A 52 1.93 24.75 2.55
N PRO A 53 2.09 25.82 1.76
CA PRO A 53 2.18 25.68 0.31
C PRO A 53 3.38 24.81 -0.09
N LEU A 54 3.23 24.13 -1.23
CA LEU A 54 4.31 23.46 -1.92
C LEU A 54 5.48 24.45 -2.15
N ARG A 55 6.70 23.99 -1.89
CA ARG A 55 7.94 24.66 -2.34
C ARG A 55 8.33 24.03 -3.67
N PRO A 56 8.02 24.62 -4.83
CA PRO A 56 8.18 23.95 -6.12
C PRO A 56 9.63 23.96 -6.59
N ASN A 57 9.97 22.97 -7.42
CA ASN A 57 11.10 23.06 -8.34
C ASN A 57 10.57 23.53 -9.70
N PRO A 58 11.00 24.72 -10.23
CA PRO A 58 10.50 25.22 -11.51
C PRO A 58 10.75 24.30 -12.71
N LYS A 59 11.77 23.44 -12.65
CA LYS A 59 12.07 22.44 -13.69
C LYS A 59 11.34 21.11 -13.52
N ALA A 60 10.60 20.96 -12.45
CA ALA A 60 9.77 19.79 -12.17
C ALA A 60 8.37 20.26 -11.73
N PRO A 61 7.58 20.85 -12.64
CA PRO A 61 6.28 21.42 -12.30
C PRO A 61 5.33 20.36 -11.76
N VAL A 62 4.52 20.75 -10.77
CA VAL A 62 3.58 19.87 -10.09
C VAL A 62 2.16 20.23 -10.50
N THR A 63 1.40 19.23 -10.92
CA THR A 63 -0.03 19.35 -11.26
C THR A 63 -0.87 18.51 -10.28
N GLN A 64 -1.90 19.12 -9.70
CA GLN A 64 -2.89 18.40 -8.91
C GLN A 64 -3.83 17.64 -9.83
N LEU A 65 -3.96 16.32 -9.64
CA LEU A 65 -4.79 15.46 -10.48
C LEU A 65 -6.20 15.26 -9.91
N THR A 66 -6.34 15.26 -8.59
CA THR A 66 -7.63 15.06 -7.92
C THR A 66 -7.94 16.20 -6.97
N HIS A 67 -9.24 16.45 -6.74
CA HIS A 67 -9.71 17.61 -5.97
C HIS A 67 -10.79 17.19 -4.97
N GLY A 68 -10.92 17.99 -3.89
CA GLY A 68 -12.00 17.84 -2.93
C GLY A 68 -13.42 17.90 -3.55
N PRO A 69 -14.47 17.62 -2.76
CA PRO A 69 -14.44 17.48 -1.30
C PRO A 69 -14.00 16.12 -0.78
N LYS A 70 -13.84 15.10 -1.64
CA LYS A 70 -13.35 13.77 -1.30
C LYS A 70 -11.81 13.74 -1.23
N TYR A 71 -11.29 12.71 -0.57
CA TYR A 71 -9.86 12.49 -0.45
C TYR A 71 -9.42 11.38 -1.39
N HIS A 72 -8.27 11.57 -2.06
CA HIS A 72 -7.76 10.64 -3.03
C HIS A 72 -6.29 10.29 -2.75
N TRP A 73 -5.88 9.06 -3.10
CA TRP A 73 -4.48 8.65 -3.05
C TRP A 73 -4.22 7.51 -4.02
N GLY A 74 -2.96 7.35 -4.44
CA GLY A 74 -2.55 6.26 -5.33
C GLY A 74 -2.16 4.99 -4.58
N ALA A 75 -1.80 5.09 -3.32
CA ALA A 75 -1.29 4.08 -2.41
C ALA A 75 0.23 3.89 -2.50
N TYR A 76 0.79 2.70 -2.82
CA TYR A 76 2.17 2.41 -2.48
C TYR A 76 3.13 2.59 -3.67
N TYR A 77 4.40 2.87 -3.38
CA TYR A 77 5.42 3.24 -4.37
C TYR A 77 5.86 2.09 -5.29
N ASP A 78 5.60 0.83 -4.92
CA ASP A 78 5.98 -0.37 -5.66
C ASP A 78 4.86 -0.97 -6.52
N GLN A 79 3.69 -0.29 -6.56
CA GLN A 79 2.55 -0.70 -7.37
C GLN A 79 2.60 -0.05 -8.77
N LEU A 80 2.13 -0.78 -9.79
CA LEU A 80 2.08 -0.28 -11.17
C LEU A 80 0.83 0.58 -11.37
N HIS A 81 1.01 1.92 -11.37
CA HIS A 81 -0.11 2.87 -11.40
C HIS A 81 -0.48 3.35 -12.80
N PHE A 82 0.43 3.33 -13.75
CA PHE A 82 0.19 3.79 -15.11
C PHE A 82 -0.18 2.62 -16.03
N ASP A 83 -1.17 2.84 -16.91
CA ASP A 83 -1.50 1.93 -17.99
C ASP A 83 -0.37 1.82 -19.03
N PRO A 84 -0.43 0.91 -20.02
CA PRO A 84 0.62 0.79 -21.05
C PRO A 84 0.86 2.05 -21.89
N THR A 85 -0.08 2.99 -21.90
CA THR A 85 0.01 4.22 -22.69
C THR A 85 0.45 5.43 -21.88
N ASP A 86 0.68 5.29 -20.54
CA ASP A 86 0.93 6.37 -19.60
C ASP A 86 -0.17 7.46 -19.57
N ARG A 87 -1.40 7.09 -19.98
CA ARG A 87 -2.58 7.95 -20.01
C ARG A 87 -3.49 7.76 -18.80
N LEU A 88 -3.83 6.50 -18.48
CA LEU A 88 -4.72 6.19 -17.37
C LEU A 88 -3.95 5.85 -16.11
N VAL A 89 -4.33 6.47 -15.02
CA VAL A 89 -3.68 6.30 -13.70
C VAL A 89 -4.67 5.76 -12.70
N THR A 90 -4.25 4.77 -11.91
CA THR A 90 -5.06 4.24 -10.81
C THR A 90 -5.14 5.24 -9.66
N GLY A 91 -6.30 5.30 -9.01
CA GLY A 91 -6.52 6.13 -7.83
C GLY A 91 -7.61 5.56 -6.92
N LEU A 92 -7.64 6.02 -5.70
CA LEU A 92 -8.58 5.64 -4.65
C LEU A 92 -9.32 6.87 -4.16
N GLU A 93 -10.58 6.71 -3.72
CA GLU A 93 -11.42 7.79 -3.18
C GLU A 93 -12.05 7.36 -1.85
N VAL A 94 -12.01 8.24 -0.85
CA VAL A 94 -12.62 8.04 0.46
C VAL A 94 -13.25 9.33 0.98
N ASP A 95 -14.25 9.20 1.89
CA ASP A 95 -15.00 10.32 2.46
C ASP A 95 -14.40 10.90 3.75
N PHE A 96 -13.41 10.23 4.34
CA PHE A 96 -12.83 10.59 5.64
C PHE A 96 -11.31 10.45 5.64
N HIS A 97 -10.67 10.98 6.68
CA HIS A 97 -9.27 10.72 7.02
C HIS A 97 -9.07 10.81 8.55
N HIS A 98 -7.82 10.67 9.04
CA HIS A 98 -7.42 10.83 10.45
C HIS A 98 -8.01 9.77 11.40
N ARG A 99 -8.35 8.60 10.91
CA ARG A 99 -8.70 7.42 11.70
C ARG A 99 -8.33 6.12 10.98
N SER A 100 -8.25 5.03 11.73
CA SER A 100 -8.10 3.68 11.17
C SER A 100 -9.37 3.27 10.41
N PRO A 101 -9.24 2.44 9.36
CA PRO A 101 -10.37 1.82 8.70
C PRO A 101 -11.17 0.91 9.64
N GLU A 102 -12.49 0.95 9.52
CA GLU A 102 -13.41 -0.02 10.13
C GLU A 102 -13.86 -1.08 9.10
N PRO A 103 -14.34 -2.26 9.53
CA PRO A 103 -14.71 -3.34 8.61
C PRO A 103 -15.74 -2.98 7.55
N THR A 104 -16.57 -1.96 7.79
CA THR A 104 -17.62 -1.50 6.88
C THR A 104 -17.20 -0.30 6.01
N ASP A 105 -16.04 0.26 6.26
CA ASP A 105 -15.57 1.41 5.49
C ASP A 105 -15.26 1.02 4.05
N ARG A 106 -16.01 1.58 3.13
CA ARG A 106 -15.90 1.32 1.70
C ARG A 106 -15.23 2.49 0.99
N ILE A 107 -14.18 2.19 0.26
CA ILE A 107 -13.54 3.13 -0.66
C ILE A 107 -13.97 2.85 -2.09
N LYS A 108 -13.78 3.82 -2.98
CA LYS A 108 -13.88 3.60 -4.43
C LYS A 108 -12.48 3.41 -5.03
N VAL A 109 -12.42 2.55 -6.03
CA VAL A 109 -11.28 2.39 -6.93
C VAL A 109 -11.66 2.97 -8.28
N GLY A 110 -10.73 3.66 -8.96
CA GLY A 110 -11.05 4.29 -10.22
C GLY A 110 -9.81 4.72 -11.00
N LEU A 111 -10.05 5.25 -12.18
CA LEU A 111 -9.03 5.69 -13.12
C LEU A 111 -9.10 7.21 -13.32
N ILE A 112 -7.94 7.83 -13.42
CA ILE A 112 -7.75 9.24 -13.77
C ILE A 112 -7.25 9.27 -15.20
N ASP A 113 -7.96 9.96 -16.10
CA ASP A 113 -7.56 10.14 -17.50
C ASP A 113 -6.76 11.44 -17.64
N LEU A 114 -5.45 11.34 -17.80
CA LEU A 114 -4.54 12.49 -17.90
C LEU A 114 -4.76 13.33 -19.16
N GLU A 115 -5.36 12.76 -20.22
CA GLU A 115 -5.67 13.45 -21.47
C GLU A 115 -7.08 14.05 -21.49
N ASP A 116 -7.96 13.68 -20.55
CA ASP A 116 -9.31 14.23 -20.39
C ASP A 116 -9.43 15.08 -19.11
N LYS A 117 -8.59 16.10 -18.99
CA LYS A 117 -8.60 17.06 -17.86
C LYS A 117 -8.52 16.39 -16.49
N ASN A 118 -7.76 15.32 -16.39
CA ASN A 118 -7.61 14.51 -15.18
C ASN A 118 -8.96 13.97 -14.66
N ARG A 119 -9.88 13.62 -15.56
CA ARG A 119 -11.21 13.13 -15.18
C ARG A 119 -11.10 11.84 -14.38
N TRP A 120 -11.62 11.89 -13.16
CA TRP A 120 -11.78 10.74 -12.28
C TRP A 120 -13.00 9.91 -12.69
N THR A 121 -12.83 8.59 -12.88
CA THR A 121 -13.89 7.65 -13.21
C THR A 121 -13.83 6.46 -12.26
N PRO A 122 -14.79 6.30 -11.33
CA PRO A 122 -14.85 5.12 -10.48
C PRO A 122 -15.21 3.89 -11.31
N ILE A 123 -14.52 2.78 -11.07
CA ILE A 123 -14.75 1.49 -11.74
C ILE A 123 -15.17 0.39 -10.77
N GLY A 124 -15.03 0.60 -9.47
CA GLY A 124 -15.38 -0.36 -8.43
C GLY A 124 -15.25 0.21 -7.03
N SER A 125 -15.26 -0.67 -6.06
CA SER A 125 -15.10 -0.33 -4.64
C SER A 125 -14.45 -1.47 -3.87
N SER A 126 -14.02 -1.21 -2.62
CA SER A 126 -13.45 -2.21 -1.72
C SER A 126 -13.75 -1.90 -0.27
N VAL A 127 -13.90 -2.94 0.55
CA VAL A 127 -13.84 -2.91 2.02
C VAL A 127 -12.58 -3.60 2.58
N ALA A 128 -11.71 -4.12 1.70
CA ALA A 128 -10.42 -4.71 2.06
C ALA A 128 -9.29 -3.74 1.65
N TRP A 129 -8.98 -2.80 2.51
CA TRP A 129 -8.01 -1.76 2.23
C TRP A 129 -7.30 -1.25 3.48
N ASN A 130 -6.21 -0.56 3.29
CA ASN A 130 -5.47 0.17 4.32
C ASN A 130 -4.93 1.48 3.77
N TRP A 131 -4.49 2.39 4.65
CA TRP A 131 -4.05 3.73 4.25
C TRP A 131 -2.75 3.75 3.45
N GLN A 132 -1.86 2.77 3.65
CA GLN A 132 -0.54 2.78 3.03
C GLN A 132 -0.55 2.17 1.64
N GLN A 133 -1.22 1.02 1.48
CA GLN A 133 -1.17 0.22 0.25
C GLN A 133 -2.51 0.12 -0.47
N GLY A 134 -3.57 0.75 0.09
CA GLY A 134 -4.92 0.64 -0.45
C GLY A 134 -5.40 -0.81 -0.49
N PRO A 135 -6.23 -1.18 -1.47
CA PRO A 135 -6.64 -2.56 -1.76
C PRO A 135 -5.69 -3.25 -2.74
N MET A 136 -4.39 -2.89 -2.78
CA MET A 136 -3.40 -3.32 -3.79
C MET A 136 -3.85 -3.02 -5.22
N PHE A 137 -4.44 -1.87 -5.45
CA PHE A 137 -5.00 -1.47 -6.75
C PHE A 137 -3.91 -1.06 -7.73
N GLN A 138 -3.72 -1.86 -8.77
CA GLN A 138 -2.64 -1.68 -9.74
C GLN A 138 -2.99 -2.30 -11.10
N TRP A 139 -2.25 -1.91 -12.14
CA TRP A 139 -2.28 -2.60 -13.44
C TRP A 139 -1.54 -3.94 -13.34
N ILE A 140 -2.05 -4.96 -14.07
CA ILE A 140 -1.37 -6.26 -14.17
C ILE A 140 -0.18 -6.09 -15.14
N PRO A 141 1.05 -6.41 -14.70
CA PRO A 141 2.23 -6.34 -15.55
C PRO A 141 2.18 -7.30 -16.76
N GLY A 142 3.11 -7.15 -17.71
CA GLY A 142 3.21 -8.02 -18.88
C GLY A 142 2.10 -7.80 -19.92
N ARG A 143 1.36 -6.70 -19.80
CA ARG A 143 0.36 -6.24 -20.79
C ARG A 143 0.89 -4.98 -21.45
N GLU A 144 1.31 -5.09 -22.71
CA GLU A 144 1.92 -3.97 -23.47
C GLU A 144 0.89 -3.14 -24.23
N LYS A 145 -0.32 -3.68 -24.45
CA LYS A 145 -1.40 -3.04 -25.19
C LYS A 145 -2.54 -2.68 -24.26
N PHE A 146 -3.14 -1.51 -24.46
CA PHE A 146 -4.29 -1.05 -23.69
C PHE A 146 -5.50 -1.97 -23.82
N GLU A 147 -5.71 -2.56 -25.01
CA GLU A 147 -6.85 -3.45 -25.29
C GLU A 147 -6.85 -4.71 -24.41
N ASP A 148 -5.66 -5.14 -23.97
CA ASP A 148 -5.48 -6.33 -23.12
C ASP A 148 -5.10 -5.98 -21.68
N ALA A 149 -4.97 -4.68 -21.37
CA ALA A 149 -4.57 -4.22 -20.06
C ALA A 149 -5.69 -4.42 -19.03
N GLU A 150 -5.33 -5.03 -17.92
CA GLU A 150 -6.23 -5.31 -16.81
C GLU A 150 -5.74 -4.60 -15.54
N VAL A 151 -6.67 -4.15 -14.71
CA VAL A 151 -6.39 -3.72 -13.34
C VAL A 151 -6.88 -4.76 -12.35
N VAL A 152 -6.22 -4.86 -11.19
CA VAL A 152 -6.60 -5.74 -10.10
C VAL A 152 -6.72 -4.94 -8.81
N TRP A 153 -7.69 -5.28 -7.96
CA TRP A 153 -7.80 -4.77 -6.60
C TRP A 153 -8.45 -5.80 -5.68
N ASN A 154 -8.09 -5.76 -4.41
CA ASN A 154 -8.63 -6.67 -3.40
C ASN A 154 -9.96 -6.15 -2.84
N ASP A 155 -10.81 -7.07 -2.40
CA ASP A 155 -12.04 -6.80 -1.65
C ASP A 155 -12.29 -7.93 -0.63
N ARG A 156 -13.39 -7.83 0.12
CA ARG A 156 -13.79 -8.81 1.13
C ARG A 156 -15.27 -9.16 1.00
N ASP A 157 -15.55 -10.46 1.05
CA ASP A 157 -16.90 -11.00 1.18
C ASP A 157 -16.94 -11.92 2.40
N GLY A 158 -17.70 -11.51 3.43
CA GLY A 158 -17.77 -12.21 4.70
C GLY A 158 -16.38 -12.28 5.38
N ASP A 159 -15.86 -13.49 5.49
CA ASP A 159 -14.55 -13.83 6.10
C ASP A 159 -13.46 -14.13 5.06
N ARG A 160 -13.70 -13.87 3.79
CA ARG A 160 -12.80 -14.14 2.68
C ARG A 160 -12.30 -12.86 2.03
N PHE A 161 -10.98 -12.70 1.94
CA PHE A 161 -10.35 -11.73 1.04
C PHE A 161 -10.16 -12.34 -0.34
N TYR A 162 -10.54 -11.59 -1.38
CA TYR A 162 -10.45 -11.99 -2.79
C TYR A 162 -10.04 -10.80 -3.65
N ALA A 163 -9.87 -10.98 -4.96
CA ALA A 163 -9.51 -9.87 -5.83
C ALA A 163 -10.45 -9.78 -7.04
N HIS A 164 -10.73 -8.56 -7.45
CA HIS A 164 -11.36 -8.20 -8.72
C HIS A 164 -10.32 -8.00 -9.79
N VAL A 165 -10.63 -8.41 -11.02
CA VAL A 165 -9.85 -8.10 -12.22
C VAL A 165 -10.77 -7.48 -13.25
N TYR A 166 -10.38 -6.34 -13.81
CA TYR A 166 -11.19 -5.58 -14.77
C TYR A 166 -10.34 -5.08 -15.93
N CYS A 167 -10.82 -5.24 -17.15
CA CYS A 167 -10.23 -4.69 -18.37
C CYS A 167 -11.01 -3.44 -18.79
N PRO A 168 -10.46 -2.22 -18.65
CA PRO A 168 -11.18 -0.98 -18.99
C PRO A 168 -11.55 -0.86 -20.46
N ALA A 169 -10.74 -1.39 -21.37
CA ALA A 169 -10.97 -1.32 -22.81
C ALA A 169 -12.19 -2.13 -23.26
N THR A 170 -12.46 -3.28 -22.62
CA THR A 170 -13.50 -4.21 -23.03
C THR A 170 -14.67 -4.32 -22.06
N GLY A 171 -14.53 -3.78 -20.85
CA GLY A 171 -15.48 -3.95 -19.75
C GLY A 171 -15.52 -5.37 -19.17
N LYS A 172 -14.61 -6.25 -19.56
CA LYS A 172 -14.54 -7.61 -19.01
C LYS A 172 -14.16 -7.59 -17.56
N TYR A 173 -14.85 -8.42 -16.79
CA TYR A 173 -14.66 -8.54 -15.35
C TYR A 173 -14.57 -10.01 -14.94
N ARG A 174 -13.70 -10.30 -13.98
CA ARG A 174 -13.59 -11.60 -13.31
C ARG A 174 -13.10 -11.44 -11.89
N GLU A 175 -13.21 -12.49 -11.08
CA GLU A 175 -12.68 -12.56 -9.73
C GLU A 175 -11.57 -13.59 -9.62
N LEU A 176 -10.66 -13.33 -8.68
CA LEU A 176 -9.65 -14.29 -8.22
C LEU A 176 -10.04 -14.75 -6.80
N PRO A 177 -9.82 -16.01 -6.45
CA PRO A 177 -10.33 -16.58 -5.20
C PRO A 177 -9.66 -16.02 -3.92
N HIS A 178 -8.50 -15.38 -4.07
CA HIS A 178 -7.74 -14.78 -2.97
C HIS A 178 -7.28 -13.36 -3.32
N ALA A 179 -7.03 -12.56 -2.28
CA ALA A 179 -6.41 -11.25 -2.42
C ALA A 179 -4.97 -11.38 -2.93
N ALA A 180 -4.56 -10.48 -3.84
CA ALA A 180 -3.20 -10.39 -4.34
C ALA A 180 -2.40 -9.34 -3.55
N TYR A 181 -1.10 -9.54 -3.35
CA TYR A 181 -0.21 -8.52 -2.79
C TYR A 181 0.72 -7.95 -3.85
N VAL A 182 1.51 -8.79 -4.50
CA VAL A 182 2.41 -8.40 -5.58
C VAL A 182 2.17 -9.28 -6.80
N LEU A 183 2.26 -8.68 -7.97
CA LEU A 183 2.08 -9.36 -9.26
C LEU A 183 3.44 -9.62 -9.91
N ALA A 184 3.59 -10.79 -10.51
CA ALA A 184 4.80 -11.11 -11.26
C ALA A 184 4.93 -10.20 -12.50
N PRO A 185 6.13 -9.69 -12.82
CA PRO A 185 6.36 -8.86 -14.00
C PRO A 185 5.93 -9.50 -15.32
N ASN A 186 5.93 -10.84 -15.43
CA ASN A 186 5.39 -11.57 -16.58
C ASN A 186 3.85 -11.68 -16.62
N GLY A 187 3.15 -11.22 -15.58
CA GLY A 187 1.69 -11.22 -15.48
C GLY A 187 1.05 -12.60 -15.29
N GLU A 188 1.80 -13.62 -14.87
CA GLU A 188 1.31 -15.00 -14.76
C GLU A 188 0.80 -15.35 -13.36
N TYR A 189 1.40 -14.80 -12.30
CA TYR A 189 1.06 -15.15 -10.94
C TYR A 189 1.13 -13.95 -9.98
N ALA A 190 0.49 -14.10 -8.85
CA ALA A 190 0.62 -13.21 -7.69
C ALA A 190 1.21 -13.95 -6.50
N LEU A 191 1.88 -13.20 -5.61
CA LEU A 191 2.19 -13.66 -4.26
C LEU A 191 1.36 -12.87 -3.26
N PHE A 192 1.00 -13.50 -2.15
CA PHE A 192 0.26 -12.84 -1.09
C PHE A 192 0.56 -13.41 0.30
N PRO A 193 0.58 -12.57 1.35
CA PRO A 193 0.68 -12.97 2.74
C PRO A 193 -0.70 -13.27 3.31
N ASP A 194 -0.75 -13.67 4.57
CA ASP A 194 -1.98 -13.65 5.37
C ASP A 194 -2.31 -12.19 5.77
N PHE A 195 -3.30 -11.57 5.12
CA PHE A 195 -3.70 -10.17 5.36
C PHE A 195 -4.35 -9.97 6.72
N ALA A 196 -5.04 -10.99 7.28
CA ALA A 196 -5.62 -10.91 8.61
C ALA A 196 -4.52 -10.86 9.68
N ARG A 197 -3.52 -11.76 9.56
CA ARG A 197 -2.34 -11.74 10.43
C ARG A 197 -1.54 -10.46 10.27
N LEU A 198 -1.39 -9.97 9.06
CA LEU A 198 -0.68 -8.71 8.81
C LEU A 198 -1.42 -7.54 9.47
N ASN A 199 -2.75 -7.52 9.44
CA ASN A 199 -3.54 -6.51 10.14
C ASN A 199 -3.37 -6.59 11.67
N ASP A 200 -3.35 -7.80 12.24
CA ASP A 200 -3.16 -8.01 13.68
C ASP A 200 -1.75 -7.61 14.16
N THR A 201 -0.72 -7.86 13.35
CA THR A 201 0.67 -7.60 13.72
C THR A 201 1.18 -6.23 13.30
N ARG A 202 0.68 -5.67 12.21
CA ARG A 202 1.10 -4.40 11.60
C ARG A 202 -0.09 -3.66 11.00
N PRO A 203 -1.02 -3.10 11.80
CA PRO A 203 -2.11 -2.26 11.30
C PRO A 203 -1.61 -1.19 10.34
N GLY A 204 -2.38 -0.92 9.29
CA GLY A 204 -2.01 -0.03 8.18
C GLY A 204 -1.40 -0.72 6.96
N TYR A 205 -1.15 -2.05 7.04
CA TYR A 205 -0.65 -2.88 5.93
C TYR A 205 -1.46 -4.14 5.68
N GLY A 206 -2.27 -4.59 6.62
CA GLY A 206 -3.25 -5.66 6.46
C GLY A 206 -4.66 -5.11 6.26
N TYR A 207 -5.66 -6.00 6.28
CA TYR A 207 -7.06 -5.63 6.11
C TYR A 207 -7.87 -6.01 7.35
N CYS A 208 -8.68 -5.08 7.82
CA CYS A 208 -9.62 -5.33 8.92
C CYS A 208 -10.86 -6.13 8.45
N GLY A 209 -11.66 -6.62 9.42
CA GLY A 209 -12.92 -7.30 9.16
C GLY A 209 -12.84 -8.83 9.10
N VAL A 210 -11.64 -9.42 9.00
CA VAL A 210 -11.39 -10.86 9.18
C VAL A 210 -10.37 -11.02 10.30
N PRO A 211 -10.67 -11.72 11.40
CA PRO A 211 -9.70 -11.96 12.46
C PRO A 211 -8.61 -12.94 12.01
N ASP A 212 -7.39 -12.78 12.53
CA ASP A 212 -6.32 -13.77 12.37
C ASP A 212 -6.72 -15.09 13.04
N LYS A 213 -6.99 -16.15 12.27
CA LYS A 213 -7.31 -17.48 12.79
C LYS A 213 -6.21 -18.06 13.67
N ASN A 214 -4.96 -17.61 13.46
CA ASN A 214 -3.77 -18.01 14.18
C ASN A 214 -3.29 -16.92 15.17
N ALA A 215 -4.19 -16.06 15.68
CA ALA A 215 -3.81 -14.92 16.53
C ALA A 215 -2.94 -15.32 17.73
N ASN A 216 -3.21 -16.49 18.32
CA ASN A 216 -2.49 -17.01 19.48
C ASN A 216 -1.33 -17.99 19.15
N VAL A 217 -1.01 -18.17 17.85
CA VAL A 217 0.08 -19.02 17.41
C VAL A 217 1.24 -18.15 16.95
N ALA A 218 2.38 -18.27 17.61
CA ALA A 218 3.57 -17.45 17.33
C ALA A 218 4.03 -17.57 15.86
N ALA A 219 4.20 -18.80 15.38
CA ALA A 219 4.57 -19.11 13.99
C ALA A 219 3.73 -20.30 13.49
N PRO A 220 2.54 -20.06 12.88
CA PRO A 220 1.71 -21.13 12.33
C PRO A 220 2.37 -21.82 11.11
N ASP A 221 2.04 -23.06 10.88
CA ASP A 221 2.51 -23.89 9.76
C ASP A 221 1.53 -23.96 8.58
N ASP A 222 0.31 -23.44 8.76
CA ASP A 222 -0.77 -23.37 7.76
C ASP A 222 -1.01 -21.98 7.18
N ALA A 223 -0.11 -21.04 7.46
CA ALA A 223 -0.14 -19.67 6.96
C ALA A 223 1.30 -19.18 6.67
N GLY A 224 1.44 -18.30 5.66
CA GLY A 224 2.76 -17.84 5.23
C GLY A 224 2.68 -17.02 3.94
N ILE A 225 3.55 -17.29 2.98
CA ILE A 225 3.48 -16.71 1.62
C ILE A 225 2.88 -17.75 0.67
N TRP A 226 1.83 -17.31 -0.02
CA TRP A 226 1.12 -18.08 -1.01
C TRP A 226 1.41 -17.57 -2.42
N LYS A 227 1.40 -18.48 -3.40
CA LYS A 227 1.40 -18.17 -4.83
C LYS A 227 0.04 -18.49 -5.42
N MET A 228 -0.48 -17.61 -6.27
CA MET A 228 -1.74 -17.78 -7.00
C MET A 228 -1.49 -17.59 -8.50
N ASP A 229 -1.89 -18.54 -9.32
CA ASP A 229 -1.94 -18.39 -10.77
C ASP A 229 -3.04 -17.39 -11.16
N LEU A 230 -2.70 -16.32 -11.88
CA LEU A 230 -3.65 -15.24 -12.20
C LEU A 230 -4.70 -15.63 -13.25
N ARG A 231 -4.48 -16.72 -13.98
CA ARG A 231 -5.43 -17.21 -14.98
C ARG A 231 -6.42 -18.21 -14.40
N THR A 232 -5.94 -19.16 -13.59
CA THR A 232 -6.76 -20.25 -13.03
C THR A 232 -7.28 -20.00 -11.63
N GLY A 233 -6.59 -19.13 -10.86
CA GLY A 233 -6.86 -18.92 -9.44
C GLY A 233 -6.31 -20.03 -8.54
N GLU A 234 -5.61 -21.03 -9.07
CA GLU A 234 -4.98 -22.08 -8.27
C GLU A 234 -3.93 -21.51 -7.33
N THR A 235 -3.92 -21.99 -6.08
CA THR A 235 -3.02 -21.48 -5.04
C THR A 235 -2.15 -22.57 -4.45
N LYS A 236 -0.95 -22.17 -4.02
CA LYS A 236 0.01 -23.03 -3.31
C LYS A 236 0.67 -22.24 -2.19
N LEU A 237 0.71 -22.80 -0.97
CA LEU A 237 1.58 -22.30 0.09
C LEU A 237 3.04 -22.59 -0.31
N LEU A 238 3.87 -21.56 -0.41
CA LEU A 238 5.28 -21.68 -0.76
C LEU A 238 6.10 -22.09 0.46
N PHE A 239 5.90 -21.40 1.58
CA PHE A 239 6.42 -21.75 2.90
C PHE A 239 5.59 -21.04 3.98
N SER A 240 5.60 -21.63 5.15
CA SER A 240 4.86 -21.17 6.31
C SER A 240 5.65 -20.17 7.17
N PHE A 241 4.98 -19.55 8.14
CA PHE A 241 5.68 -18.80 9.19
C PHE A 241 6.59 -19.69 10.01
N ARG A 242 6.22 -20.97 10.21
CA ARG A 242 7.03 -21.96 10.93
C ARG A 242 8.36 -22.22 10.20
N ASP A 243 8.31 -22.48 8.90
CA ASP A 243 9.52 -22.77 8.11
C ASP A 243 10.56 -21.65 8.22
N VAL A 244 10.10 -20.38 8.21
CA VAL A 244 11.00 -19.22 8.33
C VAL A 244 11.42 -18.99 9.79
N ALA A 245 10.55 -19.24 10.76
CA ALA A 245 10.88 -19.12 12.19
C ALA A 245 11.91 -20.17 12.63
N ASP A 246 11.91 -21.37 12.03
CA ASP A 246 12.90 -22.43 12.31
C ASP A 246 14.32 -22.06 11.83
N MET A 247 14.45 -21.02 10.96
CA MET A 247 15.73 -20.40 10.63
C MET A 247 16.14 -19.39 11.72
N VAL A 248 16.45 -19.87 12.90
CA VAL A 248 16.72 -19.05 14.09
C VAL A 248 17.88 -18.07 13.84
N PRO A 249 17.71 -16.75 14.09
CA PRO A 249 18.79 -15.78 13.94
C PRO A 249 19.85 -15.96 15.06
N GLU A 250 21.04 -15.43 14.83
CA GLU A 250 22.05 -15.31 15.89
C GLU A 250 21.46 -14.53 17.08
N GLY A 251 21.65 -15.05 18.29
CA GLY A 251 21.06 -14.51 19.52
C GLY A 251 19.60 -14.92 19.76
N GLY A 252 18.99 -15.72 18.89
CA GLY A 252 17.62 -16.24 19.08
C GLY A 252 16.52 -15.22 18.84
N TYR A 253 15.29 -15.65 19.12
CA TYR A 253 14.10 -14.77 19.13
C TYR A 253 13.80 -14.30 20.55
N SER A 254 13.14 -13.14 20.66
CA SER A 254 12.53 -12.70 21.92
C SER A 254 11.45 -13.71 22.37
N LYS A 255 11.21 -13.79 23.69
CA LYS A 255 10.21 -14.69 24.27
C LYS A 255 8.84 -14.44 23.61
N GLY A 256 8.16 -15.53 23.22
CA GLY A 256 6.83 -15.48 22.60
C GLY A 256 6.78 -14.73 21.26
N ALA A 257 7.88 -14.68 20.53
CA ALA A 257 8.00 -13.91 19.30
C ALA A 257 6.92 -14.30 18.28
N LYS A 258 6.01 -13.37 17.98
CA LYS A 258 5.00 -13.50 16.94
C LYS A 258 5.57 -13.05 15.61
N HIS A 259 5.45 -13.91 14.57
CA HIS A 259 6.06 -13.73 13.26
C HIS A 259 5.04 -13.28 12.21
N TRP A 260 5.47 -12.43 11.25
CA TRP A 260 4.71 -12.05 10.06
C TRP A 260 5.62 -11.69 8.89
N PHE A 261 5.02 -11.60 7.70
CA PHE A 261 5.69 -11.20 6.47
C PHE A 261 5.01 -9.97 5.87
N ASN A 262 5.78 -9.05 5.30
CA ASN A 262 5.28 -7.97 4.46
C ASN A 262 6.36 -7.47 3.50
N HIS A 263 6.03 -6.51 2.63
CA HIS A 263 6.89 -5.99 1.57
C HIS A 263 7.45 -7.11 0.69
N ILE A 264 6.53 -7.86 0.05
CA ILE A 264 6.89 -8.92 -0.90
C ILE A 264 7.07 -8.26 -2.26
N LEU A 265 8.23 -8.45 -2.92
CA LEU A 265 8.51 -7.94 -4.26
C LEU A 265 9.13 -9.03 -5.12
N ILE A 266 8.62 -9.19 -6.34
CA ILE A 266 9.10 -10.18 -7.31
C ILE A 266 10.19 -9.56 -8.16
N ALA A 267 11.25 -10.32 -8.45
CA ALA A 267 12.36 -9.90 -9.31
C ALA A 267 11.89 -9.64 -10.75
N PRO A 268 12.56 -8.75 -11.51
CA PRO A 268 12.15 -8.37 -12.86
C PRO A 268 12.01 -9.54 -13.85
N ASP A 269 12.73 -10.64 -13.61
CA ASP A 269 12.66 -11.87 -14.43
C ASP A 269 11.59 -12.87 -13.96
N SER A 270 10.81 -12.51 -12.92
CA SER A 270 9.73 -13.33 -12.34
C SER A 270 10.18 -14.68 -11.72
N LYS A 271 11.48 -14.88 -11.48
CA LYS A 271 12.01 -16.15 -10.98
C LYS A 271 12.28 -16.18 -9.49
N ARG A 272 12.57 -15.03 -8.90
CA ARG A 272 12.82 -14.88 -7.47
C ARG A 272 11.93 -13.79 -6.87
N PHE A 273 11.81 -13.78 -5.56
CA PHE A 273 11.18 -12.70 -4.81
C PHE A 273 11.91 -12.43 -3.51
N LEU A 274 11.72 -11.24 -2.99
CA LEU A 274 12.16 -10.83 -1.67
C LEU A 274 10.97 -10.57 -0.78
N PHE A 275 11.18 -10.63 0.54
CA PHE A 275 10.18 -10.24 1.53
C PHE A 275 10.85 -9.86 2.85
N LEU A 276 10.12 -9.10 3.68
CA LEU A 276 10.54 -8.82 5.04
C LEU A 276 9.92 -9.83 6.01
N HIS A 277 10.76 -10.64 6.65
CA HIS A 277 10.38 -11.42 7.81
C HIS A 277 10.52 -10.55 9.05
N ARG A 278 9.41 -10.37 9.75
CA ARG A 278 9.34 -9.56 10.97
C ARG A 278 8.86 -10.38 12.16
N TRP A 279 9.33 -10.01 13.33
CA TRP A 279 8.85 -10.60 14.58
C TRP A 279 8.93 -9.60 15.72
N ARG A 280 8.15 -9.87 16.77
CA ARG A 280 8.11 -9.08 18.00
C ARG A 280 7.77 -10.01 19.17
N GLY A 281 8.53 -9.91 20.26
CA GLY A 281 8.29 -10.63 21.50
C GLY A 281 7.12 -10.08 22.30
N GLU A 282 6.65 -10.83 23.29
CA GLU A 282 5.55 -10.43 24.18
C GLU A 282 5.83 -9.09 24.87
N ASP A 283 7.07 -8.88 25.34
CA ASP A 283 7.49 -7.69 26.08
C ASP A 283 7.85 -6.50 25.18
N GLU A 284 7.85 -6.69 23.85
CA GLU A 284 8.24 -5.67 22.86
C GLU A 284 7.04 -4.91 22.29
N ILE A 285 5.82 -5.21 22.74
CA ILE A 285 4.60 -4.50 22.34
C ILE A 285 4.63 -3.08 22.94
N LYS A 286 4.92 -2.10 22.09
CA LYS A 286 4.93 -0.68 22.47
C LYS A 286 3.70 0.03 21.90
N PRO A 287 3.23 1.11 22.55
CA PRO A 287 2.33 2.04 21.89
C PRO A 287 2.95 2.46 20.54
N ASN A 288 2.15 2.58 19.50
CA ASN A 288 2.56 2.94 18.13
C ASN A 288 3.25 1.83 17.30
N TRP A 289 3.07 0.55 17.66
CA TRP A 289 3.51 -0.58 16.83
C TRP A 289 5.01 -0.61 16.52
N ALA A 290 5.81 0.03 17.36
CA ALA A 290 7.28 -0.01 17.29
C ALA A 290 7.84 -1.25 18.01
N GLY A 291 9.11 -1.56 17.77
CA GLY A 291 9.84 -2.58 18.54
C GLY A 291 9.93 -3.95 17.87
N TRP A 292 9.53 -4.07 16.60
CA TRP A 292 9.78 -5.31 15.84
C TRP A 292 11.21 -5.36 15.30
N LYS A 293 11.69 -6.58 15.06
CA LYS A 293 12.92 -6.88 14.33
C LYS A 293 12.59 -7.33 12.92
N THR A 294 13.51 -7.11 11.97
CA THR A 294 13.27 -7.35 10.54
C THR A 294 14.49 -8.00 9.91
N ARG A 295 14.29 -9.13 9.21
CA ARG A 295 15.26 -9.70 8.28
C ARG A 295 14.79 -9.49 6.85
N LEU A 296 15.72 -9.20 5.93
CA LEU A 296 15.46 -9.29 4.50
C LEU A 296 15.73 -10.72 4.04
N MET A 297 14.73 -11.29 3.40
CA MET A 297 14.74 -12.66 2.90
C MET A 297 14.56 -12.67 1.38
N THR A 298 15.09 -13.68 0.71
CA THR A 298 14.80 -13.97 -0.71
C THR A 298 14.49 -15.44 -0.90
N ALA A 299 13.73 -15.80 -1.94
CA ALA A 299 13.43 -17.17 -2.32
C ALA A 299 13.13 -17.26 -3.83
N ASN A 300 13.20 -18.47 -4.39
CA ASN A 300 12.68 -18.75 -5.73
C ASN A 300 11.15 -18.64 -5.75
N ALA A 301 10.58 -18.32 -6.92
CA ALA A 301 9.14 -18.17 -7.14
C ALA A 301 8.33 -19.47 -6.93
N ASP A 302 8.96 -20.61 -6.72
CA ASP A 302 8.36 -21.89 -6.32
C ASP A 302 8.44 -22.18 -4.81
N GLY A 303 9.08 -21.28 -4.04
CA GLY A 303 9.30 -21.37 -2.60
C GLY A 303 10.62 -22.06 -2.19
N SER A 304 11.37 -22.59 -3.14
CA SER A 304 12.69 -23.19 -2.87
C SER A 304 13.77 -22.11 -2.65
N ASP A 305 14.94 -22.53 -2.19
CA ASP A 305 16.14 -21.70 -2.06
C ASP A 305 15.93 -20.43 -1.21
N LEU A 306 15.28 -20.63 -0.06
CA LEU A 306 15.04 -19.57 0.93
C LEU A 306 16.38 -19.12 1.55
N TYR A 307 16.65 -17.81 1.48
CA TYR A 307 17.92 -17.22 1.87
C TYR A 307 17.77 -15.98 2.75
N VAL A 308 18.57 -15.85 3.81
CA VAL A 308 18.64 -14.67 4.67
C VAL A 308 19.65 -13.69 4.07
N LEU A 309 19.18 -12.65 3.41
CA LEU A 309 20.05 -11.67 2.75
C LEU A 309 20.57 -10.60 3.71
N ASN A 310 19.73 -10.07 4.60
CA ASN A 310 20.15 -9.15 5.66
C ASN A 310 19.68 -9.63 7.05
N PRO A 311 20.58 -10.14 7.91
CA PRO A 311 20.23 -10.65 9.23
C PRO A 311 20.19 -9.57 10.35
N TYR A 312 20.55 -8.31 10.08
CA TYR A 312 20.88 -7.32 11.12
C TYR A 312 19.67 -6.58 11.70
N ASN A 313 18.53 -7.24 11.80
CA ASN A 313 17.32 -6.82 12.53
C ASN A 313 16.68 -5.50 12.07
N MET A 314 17.18 -4.86 11.01
CA MET A 314 16.61 -3.64 10.45
C MET A 314 16.76 -3.63 8.94
N THR A 315 15.62 -3.67 8.24
CA THR A 315 15.45 -3.38 6.82
C THR A 315 14.09 -2.72 6.63
N SER A 316 14.04 -1.70 5.80
CA SER A 316 12.85 -0.92 5.49
C SER A 316 12.55 -0.96 3.98
N HIS A 317 12.47 0.19 3.32
CA HIS A 317 12.08 0.31 1.91
C HIS A 317 13.14 -0.30 0.98
N LEU A 318 12.68 -0.97 -0.06
CA LEU A 318 13.51 -1.80 -0.92
C LEU A 318 12.87 -2.02 -2.28
N VAL A 319 13.70 -2.31 -3.29
CA VAL A 319 13.25 -2.73 -4.62
C VAL A 319 14.36 -3.54 -5.31
N TRP A 320 13.99 -4.42 -6.23
CA TRP A 320 14.92 -5.06 -7.13
C TRP A 320 15.49 -4.03 -8.12
N ARG A 321 16.83 -3.99 -8.28
CA ARG A 321 17.49 -3.25 -9.35
C ARG A 321 17.47 -4.03 -10.66
N ASP A 322 17.81 -5.30 -10.54
CA ASP A 322 17.91 -6.28 -11.62
C ASP A 322 17.64 -7.69 -11.03
N PRO A 323 17.67 -8.79 -11.80
CA PRO A 323 17.36 -10.12 -11.27
C PRO A 323 18.26 -10.60 -10.11
N THR A 324 19.38 -9.93 -9.86
CA THR A 324 20.40 -10.37 -8.89
C THR A 324 20.74 -9.31 -7.82
N HIS A 325 20.29 -8.07 -7.98
CA HIS A 325 20.62 -7.01 -7.04
C HIS A 325 19.38 -6.30 -6.50
N ILE A 326 19.46 -5.94 -5.23
CA ILE A 326 18.38 -5.28 -4.47
C ILE A 326 18.94 -4.02 -3.83
N ILE A 327 18.26 -2.87 -3.98
CA ILE A 327 18.53 -1.71 -3.14
C ILE A 327 17.58 -1.74 -1.94
N ALA A 328 18.10 -1.47 -0.74
CA ALA A 328 17.29 -1.39 0.47
C ALA A 328 17.88 -0.41 1.49
N PHE A 329 17.01 0.28 2.22
CA PHE A 329 17.42 0.97 3.45
C PHE A 329 17.53 -0.05 4.57
N ALA A 330 18.74 -0.24 5.09
CA ALA A 330 19.04 -1.33 6.03
C ALA A 330 20.14 -0.93 7.01
N HIS A 331 20.25 -1.70 8.10
CA HIS A 331 21.40 -1.66 8.99
C HIS A 331 22.49 -2.62 8.54
N ARG A 332 23.73 -2.14 8.48
CA ARG A 332 24.94 -2.99 8.38
C ARG A 332 25.97 -2.52 9.41
N PRO A 333 26.71 -3.45 10.06
CA PRO A 333 27.69 -3.09 11.09
C PRO A 333 28.77 -2.13 10.60
N THR A 334 29.11 -2.20 9.31
CA THR A 334 30.19 -1.41 8.72
C THR A 334 29.88 0.08 8.60
N HIS A 335 28.63 0.46 8.29
CA HIS A 335 28.26 1.85 7.96
C HIS A 335 26.93 2.29 8.61
N GLY A 336 26.30 1.47 9.48
CA GLY A 336 25.04 1.79 10.15
C GLY A 336 23.82 1.78 9.21
N ASN A 337 22.82 2.61 9.51
CA ASN A 337 21.57 2.68 8.74
C ASN A 337 21.75 3.58 7.52
N ARG A 338 21.57 3.02 6.33
CA ARG A 338 21.58 3.74 5.04
C ARG A 338 21.07 2.86 3.90
N PHE A 339 21.00 3.38 2.68
CA PHE A 339 20.76 2.56 1.51
C PHE A 339 21.98 1.73 1.15
N TYR A 340 21.74 0.47 0.82
CA TYR A 340 22.73 -0.48 0.30
C TYR A 340 22.19 -1.16 -0.94
N VAL A 341 23.06 -1.44 -1.88
CA VAL A 341 22.83 -2.47 -2.91
C VAL A 341 23.35 -3.78 -2.38
N PHE A 342 22.51 -4.79 -2.36
CA PHE A 342 22.79 -6.18 -2.00
C PHE A 342 22.88 -7.02 -3.27
N GLU A 343 23.85 -7.89 -3.36
CA GLU A 343 23.87 -8.96 -4.36
C GLU A 343 23.18 -10.21 -3.74
N ASP A 344 22.08 -10.64 -4.38
CA ASP A 344 21.28 -11.75 -3.87
C ASP A 344 22.11 -13.03 -3.70
N LYS A 345 21.79 -13.82 -2.66
CA LYS A 345 22.47 -15.07 -2.29
C LYS A 345 23.97 -14.91 -1.96
N THR A 346 24.42 -13.69 -1.70
CA THR A 346 25.78 -13.41 -1.24
C THR A 346 25.75 -12.49 0.00
N GLN A 347 26.92 -12.24 0.57
CA GLN A 347 27.10 -11.21 1.59
C GLN A 347 27.64 -9.90 1.04
N ASN A 348 27.78 -9.80 -0.29
CA ASN A 348 28.27 -8.61 -0.95
C ASN A 348 27.25 -7.47 -0.83
N THR A 349 27.72 -6.34 -0.32
CA THR A 349 26.90 -5.12 -0.17
C THR A 349 27.75 -3.90 -0.41
N ALA A 350 27.16 -2.89 -1.05
CA ALA A 350 27.78 -1.58 -1.22
C ALA A 350 26.84 -0.47 -0.75
N PRO A 351 27.30 0.50 0.07
CA PRO A 351 26.49 1.65 0.43
C PRO A 351 26.23 2.54 -0.81
N VAL A 352 25.06 3.18 -0.84
CA VAL A 352 24.62 4.07 -1.92
C VAL A 352 24.45 5.47 -1.36
N GLY A 353 25.02 6.47 -2.04
CA GLY A 353 24.89 7.87 -1.70
C GLY A 353 25.19 8.14 -0.22
N ALA A 354 26.33 7.60 0.27
CA ALA A 354 26.65 7.50 1.69
C ALA A 354 26.53 8.83 2.46
N ASP A 355 26.81 9.96 1.79
CA ASP A 355 26.74 11.29 2.36
C ASP A 355 25.48 12.07 2.00
N ILE A 356 24.65 11.57 1.09
CA ILE A 356 23.47 12.24 0.53
C ILE A 356 22.18 11.52 0.91
N MET A 357 22.12 10.18 0.71
CA MET A 357 20.92 9.35 0.99
C MET A 357 20.94 8.77 2.42
N LYS A 358 20.96 9.65 3.43
CA LYS A 358 21.15 9.27 4.85
C LYS A 358 19.87 8.87 5.57
N VAL A 359 18.72 9.20 5.01
CA VAL A 359 17.41 8.96 5.63
C VAL A 359 16.60 7.98 4.81
N ASP A 360 15.75 7.23 5.50
CA ASP A 360 14.83 6.26 4.91
C ASP A 360 13.80 6.96 4.00
N GLY A 361 13.39 6.29 2.92
CA GLY A 361 12.42 6.78 1.95
C GLY A 361 12.01 5.70 0.96
N HIS A 362 11.04 5.99 0.12
CA HIS A 362 10.38 5.05 -0.79
C HIS A 362 11.15 4.97 -2.12
N VAL A 363 12.18 4.13 -2.13
CA VAL A 363 13.15 4.03 -3.21
C VAL A 363 12.64 3.19 -4.39
N SER A 364 12.83 3.70 -5.62
CA SER A 364 12.66 2.94 -6.86
C SER A 364 13.70 3.34 -7.90
N TYR A 365 13.85 2.54 -8.96
CA TYR A 365 14.67 2.92 -10.13
C TYR A 365 13.78 3.59 -11.17
N LEU A 366 14.25 4.70 -11.72
CA LEU A 366 13.54 5.41 -12.78
C LEU A 366 13.64 4.60 -14.10
N PRO A 367 12.51 4.31 -14.78
CA PRO A 367 12.51 3.59 -16.05
C PRO A 367 13.38 4.26 -17.13
N PHE A 368 13.90 3.47 -18.08
CA PHE A 368 14.71 3.91 -19.23
C PHE A 368 16.02 4.65 -18.90
N THR A 369 16.55 4.45 -17.70
CA THR A 369 17.80 5.09 -17.25
C THR A 369 18.93 4.08 -16.99
N ASP A 370 18.80 2.83 -17.47
CA ASP A 370 19.75 1.73 -17.22
C ASP A 370 20.04 1.55 -15.72
N GLN A 371 19.02 1.73 -14.86
CA GLN A 371 19.11 1.74 -13.40
C GLN A 371 20.15 2.71 -12.82
N LYS A 372 20.51 3.76 -13.56
CA LYS A 372 21.46 4.79 -13.10
C LYS A 372 20.79 5.85 -12.23
N TRP A 373 19.48 6.05 -12.36
CA TRP A 373 18.73 7.02 -11.61
C TRP A 373 17.78 6.36 -10.62
N ILE A 374 17.84 6.80 -9.39
CA ILE A 374 16.93 6.45 -8.31
C ILE A 374 15.91 7.57 -8.17
N LEU A 375 14.62 7.21 -8.04
CA LEU A 375 13.55 8.05 -7.54
C LEU A 375 13.34 7.68 -6.06
N ASN A 376 13.35 8.66 -5.19
CA ASN A 376 13.18 8.45 -3.75
C ASN A 376 12.48 9.67 -3.12
N ASP A 377 12.02 9.51 -1.89
CA ASP A 377 11.52 10.59 -1.05
C ASP A 377 12.16 10.55 0.35
N THR A 378 11.64 11.34 1.27
CA THR A 378 11.97 11.28 2.69
C THR A 378 10.69 11.28 3.52
N TYR A 379 10.78 10.76 4.74
CA TYR A 379 9.80 11.11 5.77
C TYR A 379 9.88 12.61 6.11
N PRO A 380 8.83 13.19 6.76
CA PRO A 380 8.83 14.60 7.10
C PRO A 380 10.03 14.98 7.97
N ASP A 381 10.68 16.07 7.62
CA ASP A 381 11.74 16.68 8.42
C ASP A 381 11.17 17.41 9.67
N ARG A 382 12.00 18.21 10.36
CA ARG A 382 11.59 18.97 11.55
C ARG A 382 10.57 20.07 11.23
N GLU A 383 10.59 20.61 10.00
CA GLU A 383 9.64 21.60 9.50
C GLU A 383 8.39 20.93 8.92
N ARG A 384 8.34 19.60 8.93
CA ARG A 384 7.24 18.78 8.38
C ARG A 384 7.19 18.74 6.86
N TYR A 385 8.30 18.99 6.16
CA TYR A 385 8.39 18.81 4.71
C TYR A 385 8.94 17.43 4.35
N GLN A 386 8.35 16.82 3.33
CA GLN A 386 8.79 15.60 2.66
C GLN A 386 9.45 15.99 1.35
N HIS A 387 10.55 15.34 0.99
CA HIS A 387 11.43 15.74 -0.10
C HIS A 387 11.56 14.63 -1.14
N PRO A 388 10.75 14.62 -2.23
CA PRO A 388 10.99 13.72 -3.37
C PRO A 388 12.19 14.22 -4.16
N PHE A 389 13.01 13.28 -4.65
CA PHE A 389 14.22 13.62 -5.42
C PHE A 389 14.62 12.51 -6.37
N LEU A 390 15.41 12.89 -7.39
CA LEU A 390 16.18 11.97 -8.21
C LEU A 390 17.63 11.92 -7.71
N PHE A 391 18.23 10.73 -7.77
CA PHE A 391 19.64 10.55 -7.41
C PHE A 391 20.36 9.73 -8.49
N HIS A 392 21.44 10.31 -9.05
CA HIS A 392 22.24 9.67 -10.07
C HIS A 392 23.39 8.87 -9.45
N LEU A 393 23.31 7.55 -9.54
CA LEU A 393 24.29 6.64 -8.92
C LEU A 393 25.75 6.91 -9.33
N PRO A 394 26.09 7.07 -10.64
CA PRO A 394 27.49 7.23 -11.04
C PRO A 394 28.15 8.54 -10.59
N THR A 395 27.40 9.64 -10.46
CA THR A 395 27.95 10.98 -10.13
C THR A 395 27.53 11.48 -8.76
N GLU A 396 26.69 10.74 -8.05
CA GLU A 396 26.07 11.13 -6.78
C GLU A 396 25.31 12.47 -6.84
N MET A 397 24.86 12.88 -8.02
CA MET A 397 24.06 14.10 -8.20
C MET A 397 22.66 13.88 -7.68
N LYS A 398 22.17 14.80 -6.82
CA LYS A 398 20.81 14.83 -6.33
C LYS A 398 20.03 15.97 -6.95
N ILE A 399 18.83 15.68 -7.47
CA ILE A 399 17.90 16.67 -8.04
C ILE A 399 16.63 16.67 -7.18
N PRO A 400 16.36 17.72 -6.38
CA PRO A 400 15.12 17.84 -5.64
C PRO A 400 13.94 18.09 -6.59
N LEU A 401 12.78 17.48 -6.30
CA LEU A 401 11.56 17.61 -7.11
C LEU A 401 10.48 18.50 -6.47
N GLY A 402 10.83 19.20 -5.41
CA GLY A 402 9.97 20.07 -4.61
C GLY A 402 9.89 19.60 -3.16
N ASP A 403 9.27 20.41 -2.29
CA ASP A 403 9.08 20.07 -0.89
C ASP A 403 7.59 20.11 -0.54
N PHE A 404 7.06 19.02 -0.02
CA PHE A 404 5.64 18.81 0.26
C PHE A 404 5.39 18.80 1.77
N TYR A 405 4.59 19.73 2.26
CA TYR A 405 4.26 19.81 3.68
C TYR A 405 3.32 18.67 4.11
N LEU A 406 3.53 18.10 5.28
CA LEU A 406 2.64 17.13 5.89
C LEU A 406 2.12 17.62 7.24
N GLY A 407 0.84 17.95 7.32
CA GLY A 407 0.17 18.38 8.55
C GLY A 407 0.35 17.36 9.70
N LYS A 408 0.37 17.86 10.94
CA LYS A 408 0.66 17.05 12.16
C LYS A 408 -0.41 15.98 12.42
N ASP A 409 -1.62 16.17 11.92
CA ASP A 409 -2.72 15.22 12.07
C ASP A 409 -2.58 13.98 11.18
N PHE A 410 -1.73 14.04 10.15
CA PHE A 410 -1.33 12.89 9.36
C PHE A 410 -0.22 12.10 10.07
N LYS A 411 -0.61 11.07 10.82
CA LYS A 411 0.28 10.27 11.68
C LYS A 411 -0.14 8.81 11.76
N GLY A 412 0.72 7.94 12.27
CA GLY A 412 0.40 6.52 12.46
C GLY A 412 0.00 5.82 11.17
N GLU A 413 -1.13 5.11 11.18
CA GLU A 413 -1.65 4.38 10.02
C GLU A 413 -2.06 5.31 8.87
N TRP A 414 -2.65 6.47 9.19
CA TRP A 414 -3.18 7.43 8.23
C TRP A 414 -2.22 8.55 7.85
N ARG A 415 -0.91 8.39 8.13
CA ARG A 415 0.09 9.30 7.59
C ARG A 415 0.01 9.31 6.06
N CYS A 416 0.28 10.44 5.45
CA CYS A 416 0.30 10.61 4.00
C CYS A 416 1.75 10.67 3.53
N ASP A 417 2.34 9.51 3.28
CA ASP A 417 3.66 9.44 2.66
C ASP A 417 3.53 9.73 1.17
N LEU A 418 4.55 10.33 0.54
CA LEU A 418 4.50 10.72 -0.86
C LEU A 418 4.43 9.52 -1.80
N HIS A 419 5.11 8.42 -1.46
CA HIS A 419 5.16 7.20 -2.27
C HIS A 419 5.39 7.51 -3.76
N PRO A 420 6.51 8.08 -4.18
CA PRO A 420 6.73 8.51 -5.55
C PRO A 420 6.73 7.32 -6.52
N ARG A 421 5.96 7.42 -7.61
CA ARG A 421 5.72 6.36 -8.59
C ARG A 421 5.92 6.90 -10.01
N ALA A 422 6.90 6.36 -10.73
CA ALA A 422 7.20 6.79 -12.08
C ALA A 422 6.20 6.23 -13.12
N SER A 423 5.94 7.02 -14.18
CA SER A 423 5.32 6.52 -15.40
C SER A 423 6.22 5.52 -16.11
N ARG A 424 5.65 4.71 -17.02
CA ARG A 424 6.41 3.71 -17.75
C ARG A 424 7.51 4.33 -18.63
N ASP A 425 7.26 5.53 -19.17
CA ASP A 425 8.25 6.29 -19.95
C ASP A 425 9.26 7.07 -19.09
N GLY A 426 9.07 7.10 -17.75
CA GLY A 426 9.96 7.79 -16.79
C GLY A 426 9.85 9.32 -16.80
N ARG A 427 8.85 9.91 -17.48
CA ARG A 427 8.69 11.37 -17.59
C ARG A 427 7.74 11.98 -16.58
N LYS A 428 6.94 11.17 -15.90
CA LYS A 428 5.97 11.62 -14.90
C LYS A 428 6.20 10.88 -13.59
N VAL A 429 5.99 11.56 -12.48
CA VAL A 429 6.03 10.96 -11.15
C VAL A 429 4.75 11.32 -10.41
N LEU A 430 4.00 10.32 -9.97
CA LEU A 430 2.87 10.51 -9.06
C LEU A 430 3.36 10.60 -7.63
N VAL A 431 2.72 11.45 -6.84
CA VAL A 431 2.89 11.51 -5.39
C VAL A 431 1.54 11.69 -4.71
N ASP A 432 1.41 11.14 -3.50
CA ASP A 432 0.27 11.42 -2.63
C ASP A 432 0.66 12.53 -1.68
N SER A 433 -0.13 13.59 -1.57
CA SER A 433 0.19 14.67 -0.65
C SER A 433 -1.04 15.28 -0.01
N ALA A 434 -0.83 15.80 1.20
CA ALA A 434 -1.85 16.51 1.97
C ALA A 434 -1.46 17.98 2.25
N HIS A 435 -0.52 18.53 1.47
CA HIS A 435 0.01 19.89 1.69
C HIS A 435 -1.03 20.98 1.50
N ASP A 436 -2.10 20.72 0.77
CA ASP A 436 -3.21 21.64 0.51
C ASP A 436 -4.48 21.27 1.32
N GLY A 437 -4.31 20.83 2.56
CA GLY A 437 -5.38 20.61 3.53
C GLY A 437 -6.10 19.27 3.46
N GLY A 438 -5.85 18.44 2.45
CA GLY A 438 -6.44 17.11 2.30
C GLY A 438 -5.59 16.21 1.42
N ARG A 439 -5.73 14.89 1.57
CA ARG A 439 -4.98 13.91 0.77
C ARG A 439 -5.47 13.95 -0.68
N GLN A 440 -4.56 14.25 -1.62
CA GLN A 440 -4.83 14.25 -3.06
C GLN A 440 -3.64 13.65 -3.83
N ILE A 441 -3.87 13.29 -5.09
CA ILE A 441 -2.85 12.79 -6.01
C ILE A 441 -2.30 13.98 -6.82
N TYR A 442 -0.99 14.05 -6.89
CA TYR A 442 -0.26 15.06 -7.67
C TYR A 442 0.67 14.36 -8.66
N MET A 443 0.95 15.03 -9.77
CA MET A 443 1.89 14.60 -10.78
C MET A 443 3.03 15.62 -10.91
N ILE A 444 4.25 15.15 -10.86
CA ILE A 444 5.47 15.92 -11.12
C ILE A 444 5.91 15.61 -12.55
N ASP A 445 6.14 16.62 -13.36
CA ASP A 445 6.61 16.50 -14.74
C ASP A 445 8.15 16.55 -14.77
N LEU A 446 8.79 15.55 -15.37
CA LEU A 446 10.23 15.41 -15.52
C LEU A 446 10.73 15.74 -16.93
N THR A 447 9.88 16.27 -17.82
CA THR A 447 10.23 16.52 -19.23
C THR A 447 11.46 17.41 -19.39
N GLU A 448 11.66 18.42 -18.53
CA GLU A 448 12.84 19.28 -18.51
C GLU A 448 14.15 18.53 -18.21
N TYR A 449 14.06 17.33 -17.63
CA TYR A 449 15.22 16.50 -17.31
C TYR A 449 15.41 15.32 -18.28
N ASP A 450 14.57 15.16 -19.32
CA ASP A 450 14.57 13.96 -20.19
C ASP A 450 15.93 13.69 -20.83
N GLU A 451 16.60 14.70 -21.36
CA GLU A 451 17.94 14.57 -21.98
C GLU A 451 18.98 14.10 -20.94
N LEU A 452 18.99 14.71 -19.76
CA LEU A 452 19.89 14.36 -18.66
C LEU A 452 19.63 12.93 -18.17
N LEU A 453 18.38 12.55 -17.98
CA LEU A 453 17.97 11.25 -17.47
C LEU A 453 18.32 10.12 -18.46
N ARG A 454 18.28 10.40 -19.76
CA ARG A 454 18.64 9.44 -20.81
C ARG A 454 20.11 9.48 -21.21
N GLY A 455 20.93 10.34 -20.59
CA GLY A 455 22.35 10.48 -20.87
C GLY A 455 22.67 11.01 -22.28
N LYS A 456 21.83 11.92 -22.78
CA LYS A 456 21.98 12.58 -24.07
C LYS A 456 22.66 13.95 -23.93
#